data_7413c1b0965f189def199d344e98b08d
#
_entry.id   7413c1b0965f189def199d344e98b08d
#
_cell.length_a   1.000
_cell.length_b   1.000
_cell.length_c   1.000
_cell.angle_alpha   90.00
_cell.angle_beta   90.00
_cell.angle_gamma   90.00
#
_symmetry.space_group_name_H-M   'P 1'
#
loop_
_entity.id
_entity.type
_entity.pdbx_description
1 polymer ?
#
loop_
_entity_poly.entity_id
_entity_poly.type
_entity_poly.pdbx_seq_one_letter_code
_entity_poly.pdbx_strand_id
1 'polypeptide(L)'
;MYVCGSTGEGFLLDTEERKLVAETVVNEVGQDMNIIVHVGCPDTRHSCELAAHAEKIGAAATSAVPCVYYHLGEESVYRHWTAITEAADLPFFIYNIPQLTSFNLSMNLFNRMLENPRVAGIKCSSDPAQDILRFKQAGGKDFIVFNGPDEQYAAGRLLGADAGIGGTYGAMPELYMKIDELIDRGEWEKAAQVQNLVTPLIYRLCSFPSMHGAVKGIISLDGCPMGDPRLPFLPVALDDPKLVQLYHDIKAAIETVKNW
;
A
#
# COMPACT_ATOMS: atom_id res chain seq x y z
N MET A 1 4.93 1.01 8.15
CA MET A 1 5.17 1.59 6.78
C MET A 1 5.25 0.47 5.76
N TYR A 2 4.89 0.71 4.48
CA TYR A 2 4.97 -0.27 3.38
C TYR A 2 5.95 0.23 2.31
N VAL A 3 7.06 -0.46 2.10
CA VAL A 3 8.14 -0.01 1.23
C VAL A 3 8.28 -0.86 -0.03
N CYS A 4 8.80 -0.27 -1.11
CA CYS A 4 9.00 -0.90 -2.42
C CYS A 4 7.72 -1.47 -3.07
N GLY A 5 6.53 -1.00 -2.66
CA GLY A 5 5.27 -1.33 -3.36
C GLY A 5 5.10 -0.53 -4.65
N SER A 6 3.88 -0.56 -5.22
CA SER A 6 3.58 0.14 -6.48
C SER A 6 3.85 1.65 -6.37
N THR A 7 3.37 2.31 -5.31
CA THR A 7 3.63 3.74 -5.07
C THR A 7 5.10 4.01 -4.75
N GLY A 8 5.81 3.07 -4.15
CA GLY A 8 7.26 3.15 -3.91
C GLY A 8 8.10 2.79 -5.13
N GLU A 9 7.51 2.73 -6.33
CA GLU A 9 8.18 2.51 -7.61
C GLU A 9 8.98 1.19 -7.68
N GLY A 10 8.63 0.20 -6.83
CA GLY A 10 9.42 -0.99 -6.60
C GLY A 10 9.72 -1.85 -7.84
N PHE A 11 8.86 -1.81 -8.86
CA PHE A 11 9.09 -2.50 -10.14
C PHE A 11 10.01 -1.72 -11.11
N LEU A 12 10.35 -0.48 -10.79
CA LEU A 12 11.30 0.35 -11.55
C LEU A 12 12.69 0.40 -10.90
N LEU A 13 12.84 -0.25 -9.77
CA LEU A 13 14.10 -0.41 -9.04
C LEU A 13 14.68 -1.79 -9.31
N ASP A 14 16.00 -1.88 -9.44
CA ASP A 14 16.66 -3.17 -9.45
C ASP A 14 16.72 -3.81 -8.04
N THR A 15 17.19 -5.04 -7.95
CA THR A 15 17.22 -5.79 -6.69
C THR A 15 18.08 -5.11 -5.62
N GLU A 16 19.23 -4.55 -6.00
CA GLU A 16 20.14 -3.88 -5.06
C GLU A 16 19.59 -2.53 -4.59
N GLU A 17 18.95 -1.77 -5.47
CA GLU A 17 18.25 -0.55 -5.11
C GLU A 17 17.11 -0.82 -4.13
N ARG A 18 16.32 -1.89 -4.35
CA ARG A 18 15.24 -2.30 -3.44
C ARG A 18 15.78 -2.71 -2.06
N LYS A 19 16.89 -3.43 -2.01
CA LYS A 19 17.58 -3.77 -0.77
C LYS A 19 18.03 -2.51 -0.04
N LEU A 20 18.68 -1.58 -0.74
CA LEU A 20 19.15 -0.32 -0.17
C LEU A 20 18.00 0.50 0.43
N VAL A 21 16.87 0.62 -0.29
CA VAL A 21 15.67 1.32 0.22
C VAL A 21 15.16 0.64 1.49
N ALA A 22 15.03 -0.68 1.49
CA ALA A 22 14.53 -1.43 2.65
C ALA A 22 15.47 -1.28 3.86
N GLU A 23 16.79 -1.44 3.67
CA GLU A 23 17.80 -1.25 4.71
C GLU A 23 17.74 0.16 5.30
N THR A 24 17.72 1.18 4.44
CA THR A 24 17.67 2.58 4.89
C THR A 24 16.44 2.83 5.74
N VAL A 25 15.26 2.41 5.29
CA VAL A 25 14.01 2.65 6.02
C VAL A 25 13.99 1.87 7.35
N VAL A 26 14.41 0.61 7.35
CA VAL A 26 14.47 -0.18 8.60
C VAL A 26 15.45 0.43 9.60
N ASN A 27 16.62 0.86 9.15
CA ASN A 27 17.64 1.47 10.02
C ASN A 27 17.16 2.81 10.62
N GLU A 28 16.46 3.64 9.82
CA GLU A 28 16.05 4.97 10.25
C GLU A 28 14.81 4.96 11.16
N VAL A 29 13.81 4.11 10.85
CA VAL A 29 12.51 4.17 11.53
C VAL A 29 11.97 2.80 11.99
N GLY A 30 12.72 1.73 11.82
CA GLY A 30 12.26 0.37 12.17
C GLY A 30 12.04 0.15 13.68
N GLN A 31 12.61 1.01 14.54
CA GLN A 31 12.38 0.98 15.97
C GLN A 31 11.05 1.66 16.37
N ASP A 32 10.58 2.58 15.55
CA ASP A 32 9.40 3.39 15.83
C ASP A 32 8.14 2.85 15.15
N MET A 33 8.29 2.07 14.06
CA MET A 33 7.17 1.53 13.31
C MET A 33 7.46 0.21 12.61
N ASN A 34 6.42 -0.59 12.41
CA ASN A 34 6.50 -1.83 11.65
C ASN A 34 6.74 -1.55 10.15
N ILE A 35 7.78 -2.15 9.59
CA ILE A 35 8.12 -2.03 8.17
C ILE A 35 7.72 -3.32 7.45
N ILE A 36 6.81 -3.21 6.50
CA ILE A 36 6.45 -4.29 5.56
C ILE A 36 7.20 -4.05 4.27
N VAL A 37 8.03 -4.99 3.86
CA VAL A 37 8.79 -4.90 2.60
C VAL A 37 8.04 -5.64 1.50
N HIS A 38 7.70 -4.95 0.42
CA HIS A 38 7.20 -5.60 -0.78
C HIS A 38 8.37 -6.28 -1.50
N VAL A 39 8.30 -7.59 -1.64
CA VAL A 39 9.36 -8.42 -2.22
C VAL A 39 8.98 -9.03 -3.58
N GLY A 40 7.75 -8.80 -4.05
CA GLY A 40 7.27 -9.33 -5.33
C GLY A 40 8.11 -8.84 -6.51
N CYS A 41 8.56 -9.79 -7.33
CA CYS A 41 9.27 -9.60 -8.59
C CYS A 41 8.57 -10.36 -9.71
N PRO A 42 8.91 -10.10 -10.99
CA PRO A 42 8.42 -10.94 -12.10
C PRO A 42 8.80 -12.41 -12.00
N ASP A 43 9.85 -12.74 -11.26
CA ASP A 43 10.31 -14.12 -11.04
C ASP A 43 10.46 -14.46 -9.55
N THR A 44 10.39 -15.77 -9.26
CA THR A 44 10.40 -16.28 -7.89
C THR A 44 11.78 -16.16 -7.23
N ARG A 45 12.87 -16.30 -7.96
CA ARG A 45 14.23 -16.26 -7.40
C ARG A 45 14.54 -14.91 -6.75
N HIS A 46 14.32 -13.81 -7.48
CA HIS A 46 14.57 -12.47 -6.93
C HIS A 46 13.58 -12.12 -5.81
N SER A 47 12.33 -12.60 -5.88
CA SER A 47 11.37 -12.44 -4.77
C SER A 47 11.84 -13.13 -3.50
N CYS A 48 12.36 -14.36 -3.58
CA CYS A 48 12.94 -15.08 -2.45
C CYS A 48 14.21 -14.40 -1.92
N GLU A 49 15.05 -13.87 -2.81
CA GLU A 49 16.26 -13.13 -2.42
C GLU A 49 15.91 -11.87 -1.62
N LEU A 50 14.91 -11.11 -2.06
CA LEU A 50 14.42 -9.93 -1.34
C LEU A 50 13.73 -10.30 -0.01
N ALA A 51 13.03 -11.44 0.05
CA ALA A 51 12.42 -11.91 1.29
C ALA A 51 13.47 -12.27 2.35
N ALA A 52 14.49 -13.06 1.98
CA ALA A 52 15.60 -13.38 2.84
C ALA A 52 16.38 -12.13 3.31
N HIS A 53 16.52 -11.15 2.42
CA HIS A 53 17.13 -9.86 2.78
C HIS A 53 16.27 -9.08 3.78
N ALA A 54 14.95 -9.02 3.59
CA ALA A 54 14.02 -8.34 4.50
C ALA A 54 14.10 -8.91 5.92
N GLU A 55 14.19 -10.24 6.06
CA GLU A 55 14.43 -10.89 7.35
C GLU A 55 15.76 -10.47 7.97
N LYS A 56 16.84 -10.54 7.19
CA LYS A 56 18.20 -10.21 7.64
C LYS A 56 18.31 -8.79 8.20
N ILE A 57 17.59 -7.82 7.62
CA ILE A 57 17.62 -6.42 8.05
C ILE A 57 16.64 -6.12 9.21
N GLY A 58 15.83 -7.09 9.64
CA GLY A 58 14.87 -6.92 10.72
C GLY A 58 13.56 -6.25 10.33
N ALA A 59 13.11 -6.41 9.09
CA ALA A 59 11.76 -5.99 8.70
C ALA A 59 10.68 -6.74 9.50
N ALA A 60 9.54 -6.11 9.71
CA ALA A 60 8.44 -6.70 10.48
C ALA A 60 7.66 -7.76 9.67
N ALA A 61 7.62 -7.64 8.36
CA ALA A 61 6.90 -8.54 7.47
C ALA A 61 7.34 -8.38 6.01
N THR A 62 6.99 -9.37 5.20
CA THR A 62 7.09 -9.30 3.74
C THR A 62 5.72 -9.26 3.08
N SER A 63 5.67 -8.77 1.85
CA SER A 63 4.46 -8.80 1.02
C SER A 63 4.81 -9.00 -0.45
N ALA A 64 3.96 -9.68 -1.20
CA ALA A 64 4.17 -9.84 -2.63
C ALA A 64 2.86 -9.83 -3.42
N VAL A 65 2.87 -9.13 -4.58
CA VAL A 65 1.88 -9.35 -5.63
C VAL A 65 2.07 -10.75 -6.23
N PRO A 66 1.06 -11.34 -6.92
CA PRO A 66 1.32 -12.42 -7.85
C PRO A 66 2.26 -11.94 -8.96
N CYS A 67 2.86 -12.85 -9.71
CA CYS A 67 3.70 -12.46 -10.84
C CYS A 67 2.96 -11.50 -11.78
N VAL A 68 3.68 -10.53 -12.31
CA VAL A 68 3.16 -9.53 -13.25
C VAL A 68 3.53 -9.90 -14.69
N TYR A 69 2.81 -9.32 -15.66
CA TYR A 69 3.00 -9.48 -17.09
C TYR A 69 2.43 -10.78 -17.67
N TYR A 70 2.71 -11.95 -17.11
CA TYR A 70 2.18 -13.22 -17.61
C TYR A 70 0.87 -13.58 -16.91
N HIS A 71 -0.11 -14.09 -17.69
CA HIS A 71 -1.35 -14.65 -17.14
C HIS A 71 -1.09 -16.05 -16.60
N LEU A 72 -0.88 -16.13 -15.29
CA LEU A 72 -0.56 -17.38 -14.60
C LEU A 72 -1.82 -17.99 -13.99
N GLY A 73 -1.84 -19.34 -13.94
CA GLY A 73 -2.85 -20.07 -13.17
C GLY A 73 -2.57 -20.05 -11.66
N GLU A 74 -3.59 -20.36 -10.87
CA GLU A 74 -3.53 -20.36 -9.40
C GLU A 74 -2.40 -21.22 -8.84
N GLU A 75 -2.12 -22.36 -9.43
CA GLU A 75 -1.03 -23.25 -8.98
C GLU A 75 0.36 -22.59 -9.11
N SER A 76 0.58 -21.81 -10.17
CA SER A 76 1.84 -21.08 -10.34
C SER A 76 1.98 -19.97 -9.29
N VAL A 77 0.92 -19.25 -9.02
CA VAL A 77 0.91 -18.18 -8.00
C VAL A 77 1.06 -18.77 -6.60
N TYR A 78 0.39 -19.89 -6.31
CA TYR A 78 0.54 -20.62 -5.05
C TYR A 78 1.99 -21.00 -4.79
N ARG A 79 2.65 -21.63 -5.78
CA ARG A 79 4.06 -22.02 -5.66
C ARG A 79 4.99 -20.83 -5.52
N HIS A 80 4.70 -19.74 -6.23
CA HIS A 80 5.48 -18.52 -6.12
C HIS A 80 5.41 -17.93 -4.71
N TRP A 81 4.22 -17.75 -4.14
CA TRP A 81 4.05 -17.22 -2.78
C TRP A 81 4.56 -18.19 -1.71
N THR A 82 4.36 -19.49 -1.90
CA THR A 82 4.93 -20.51 -0.98
C THR A 82 6.46 -20.42 -0.93
N ALA A 83 7.13 -20.34 -2.07
CA ALA A 83 8.59 -20.19 -2.11
C ALA A 83 9.06 -18.89 -1.41
N ILE A 84 8.33 -17.79 -1.55
CA ILE A 84 8.64 -16.54 -0.85
C ILE A 84 8.50 -16.71 0.68
N THR A 85 7.43 -17.36 1.14
CA THR A 85 7.23 -17.61 2.58
C THR A 85 8.23 -18.60 3.15
N GLU A 86 8.80 -19.49 2.34
CA GLU A 86 9.86 -20.41 2.76
C GLU A 86 11.24 -19.76 2.80
N ALA A 87 11.43 -18.66 2.06
CA ALA A 87 12.70 -17.93 1.98
C ALA A 87 12.97 -17.01 3.19
N ALA A 88 11.97 -16.72 4.02
CA ALA A 88 12.07 -15.86 5.19
C ALA A 88 11.15 -16.33 6.33
N ASP A 89 11.63 -16.28 7.57
CA ASP A 89 10.81 -16.57 8.76
C ASP A 89 10.10 -15.31 9.27
N LEU A 90 9.36 -14.66 8.36
CA LEU A 90 8.59 -13.45 8.61
C LEU A 90 7.11 -13.65 8.29
N PRO A 91 6.21 -12.90 8.94
CA PRO A 91 4.83 -12.77 8.50
C PRO A 91 4.76 -12.35 7.03
N PHE A 92 3.85 -12.96 6.27
CA PHE A 92 3.65 -12.68 4.86
C PHE A 92 2.27 -12.07 4.61
N PHE A 93 2.22 -11.02 3.82
CA PHE A 93 0.99 -10.37 3.39
C PHE A 93 0.78 -10.58 1.89
N ILE A 94 -0.31 -11.22 1.51
CA ILE A 94 -0.71 -11.30 0.11
C ILE A 94 -1.01 -9.87 -0.38
N TYR A 95 -0.48 -9.49 -1.55
CA TYR A 95 -0.87 -8.23 -2.18
C TYR A 95 -1.77 -8.49 -3.39
N ASN A 96 -3.08 -8.31 -3.18
CA ASN A 96 -4.10 -8.48 -4.21
C ASN A 96 -4.38 -7.13 -4.88
N ILE A 97 -3.94 -6.98 -6.14
CA ILE A 97 -4.15 -5.79 -6.98
C ILE A 97 -4.45 -6.21 -8.42
N PRO A 98 -5.67 -6.68 -8.70
CA PRO A 98 -6.03 -7.24 -10.01
C PRO A 98 -5.82 -6.30 -11.18
N GLN A 99 -6.03 -5.00 -10.97
CA GLN A 99 -5.90 -3.98 -12.01
C GLN A 99 -4.48 -3.87 -12.58
N LEU A 100 -3.45 -4.20 -11.80
CA LEU A 100 -2.05 -4.15 -12.24
C LEU A 100 -1.46 -5.52 -12.57
N THR A 101 -2.01 -6.58 -11.99
CA THR A 101 -1.47 -7.94 -12.15
C THR A 101 -2.25 -8.82 -13.11
N SER A 102 -3.45 -8.37 -13.51
CA SER A 102 -4.41 -9.17 -14.29
C SER A 102 -4.72 -10.54 -13.66
N PHE A 103 -4.51 -10.67 -12.34
CA PHE A 103 -4.77 -11.88 -11.58
C PHE A 103 -5.84 -11.61 -10.52
N ASN A 104 -6.95 -12.34 -10.60
CA ASN A 104 -8.02 -12.28 -9.61
C ASN A 104 -7.80 -13.39 -8.58
N LEU A 105 -7.55 -13.01 -7.33
CA LEU A 105 -7.40 -13.95 -6.23
C LEU A 105 -8.75 -14.63 -5.93
N SER A 106 -8.83 -15.93 -6.19
CA SER A 106 -10.01 -16.71 -5.83
C SER A 106 -10.02 -17.05 -4.33
N MET A 107 -11.20 -17.29 -3.80
CA MET A 107 -11.33 -17.80 -2.41
C MET A 107 -10.73 -19.19 -2.24
N ASN A 108 -10.65 -20.00 -3.30
CA ASN A 108 -9.99 -21.30 -3.27
C ASN A 108 -8.47 -21.14 -3.01
N LEU A 109 -7.81 -20.32 -3.81
CA LEU A 109 -6.37 -20.04 -3.60
C LEU A 109 -6.13 -19.32 -2.27
N PHE A 110 -6.99 -18.36 -1.91
CA PHE A 110 -6.87 -17.67 -0.64
C PHE A 110 -6.94 -18.63 0.55
N ASN A 111 -7.93 -19.51 0.60
CA ASN A 111 -8.07 -20.51 1.67
C ASN A 111 -6.89 -21.48 1.72
N ARG A 112 -6.36 -21.87 0.56
CA ARG A 112 -5.16 -22.71 0.48
C ARG A 112 -3.91 -21.98 1.02
N MET A 113 -3.79 -20.67 0.79
CA MET A 113 -2.71 -19.88 1.38
C MET A 113 -2.82 -19.74 2.90
N LEU A 114 -4.03 -19.70 3.46
CA LEU A 114 -4.25 -19.68 4.91
C LEU A 114 -3.78 -20.95 5.64
N GLU A 115 -3.54 -22.05 4.94
CA GLU A 115 -2.93 -23.26 5.53
C GLU A 115 -1.49 -23.02 5.97
N ASN A 116 -0.83 -21.99 5.42
CA ASN A 116 0.52 -21.60 5.83
C ASN A 116 0.44 -20.58 6.99
N PRO A 117 0.96 -20.92 8.19
CA PRO A 117 0.85 -20.07 9.37
C PRO A 117 1.60 -18.73 9.26
N ARG A 118 2.50 -18.57 8.28
CA ARG A 118 3.17 -17.28 8.01
C ARG A 118 2.28 -16.30 7.25
N VAL A 119 1.19 -16.74 6.63
CA VAL A 119 0.25 -15.87 5.92
C VAL A 119 -0.61 -15.14 6.95
N ALA A 120 -0.16 -13.95 7.34
CA ALA A 120 -0.72 -13.15 8.41
C ALA A 120 -1.76 -12.14 7.96
N GLY A 121 -1.86 -11.86 6.66
CA GLY A 121 -2.78 -10.85 6.18
C GLY A 121 -2.79 -10.66 4.67
N ILE A 122 -3.55 -9.66 4.25
CA ILE A 122 -3.72 -9.26 2.87
C ILE A 122 -3.79 -7.73 2.73
N LYS A 123 -3.11 -7.18 1.73
CA LYS A 123 -3.42 -5.86 1.20
C LYS A 123 -4.40 -6.03 0.04
N CYS A 124 -5.63 -5.58 0.24
CA CYS A 124 -6.73 -5.74 -0.70
C CYS A 124 -6.90 -4.44 -1.50
N SER A 125 -6.42 -4.43 -2.74
CA SER A 125 -6.56 -3.32 -3.69
C SER A 125 -7.53 -3.68 -4.83
N SER A 126 -8.52 -4.53 -4.57
CA SER A 126 -9.62 -4.80 -5.49
C SER A 126 -10.68 -3.69 -5.42
N ASP A 127 -11.38 -3.44 -6.54
CA ASP A 127 -12.42 -2.41 -6.61
C ASP A 127 -13.63 -2.71 -5.71
N PRO A 128 -14.15 -3.94 -5.62
CA PRO A 128 -15.26 -4.23 -4.73
C PRO A 128 -14.82 -4.21 -3.26
N ALA A 129 -15.26 -3.21 -2.48
CA ALA A 129 -15.00 -3.14 -1.05
C ALA A 129 -15.48 -4.39 -0.28
N GLN A 130 -16.49 -5.11 -0.81
CA GLN A 130 -16.97 -6.38 -0.23
C GLN A 130 -15.88 -7.47 -0.14
N ASP A 131 -14.81 -7.41 -0.95
CA ASP A 131 -13.71 -8.36 -0.87
C ASP A 131 -12.98 -8.27 0.47
N ILE A 132 -12.91 -7.07 1.07
CA ILE A 132 -12.38 -6.86 2.42
C ILE A 132 -13.13 -7.74 3.42
N LEU A 133 -14.47 -7.69 3.40
CA LEU A 133 -15.31 -8.51 4.28
C LEU A 133 -15.08 -10.00 4.05
N ARG A 134 -15.00 -10.44 2.78
CA ARG A 134 -14.78 -11.85 2.42
C ARG A 134 -13.45 -12.37 2.96
N PHE A 135 -12.37 -11.61 2.76
CA PHE A 135 -11.04 -12.00 3.25
C PHE A 135 -10.97 -11.96 4.79
N LYS A 136 -11.58 -10.94 5.43
CA LYS A 136 -11.60 -10.86 6.90
C LYS A 136 -12.38 -12.02 7.52
N GLN A 137 -13.54 -12.37 6.96
CA GLN A 137 -14.35 -13.52 7.45
C GLN A 137 -13.61 -14.85 7.28
N ALA A 138 -12.95 -15.07 6.14
CA ALA A 138 -12.24 -16.32 5.89
C ALA A 138 -10.91 -16.42 6.66
N GLY A 139 -10.19 -15.32 6.83
CA GLY A 139 -8.93 -15.28 7.59
C GLY A 139 -9.10 -15.29 9.10
N GLY A 140 -10.29 -14.88 9.59
CA GLY A 140 -10.58 -14.84 11.01
C GLY A 140 -10.11 -13.56 11.73
N LYS A 141 -10.26 -13.56 13.07
CA LYS A 141 -10.07 -12.37 13.91
C LYS A 141 -8.66 -11.79 13.82
N ASP A 142 -7.66 -12.64 13.85
CA ASP A 142 -6.26 -12.25 13.94
C ASP A 142 -5.62 -12.01 12.56
N PHE A 143 -6.36 -12.31 11.48
CA PHE A 143 -5.92 -12.05 10.11
C PHE A 143 -6.05 -10.57 9.76
N ILE A 144 -4.96 -9.95 9.33
CA ILE A 144 -4.91 -8.50 9.06
C ILE A 144 -5.33 -8.22 7.61
N VAL A 145 -6.30 -7.34 7.42
CA VAL A 145 -6.73 -6.87 6.10
C VAL A 145 -6.45 -5.38 5.96
N PHE A 146 -5.58 -5.01 5.01
CA PHE A 146 -5.36 -3.62 4.65
C PHE A 146 -6.25 -3.22 3.48
N ASN A 147 -6.99 -2.12 3.62
CA ASN A 147 -7.66 -1.48 2.50
C ASN A 147 -6.63 -0.84 1.57
N GLY A 148 -6.71 -1.13 0.27
CA GLY A 148 -5.78 -0.59 -0.74
C GLY A 148 -6.28 0.67 -1.45
N PRO A 149 -7.51 0.71 -1.99
CA PRO A 149 -8.04 1.89 -2.67
C PRO A 149 -8.34 3.02 -1.69
N ASP A 150 -7.71 4.17 -1.90
CA ASP A 150 -7.76 5.33 -1.02
C ASP A 150 -9.18 5.92 -0.93
N GLU A 151 -9.91 5.90 -2.05
CA GLU A 151 -11.25 6.45 -2.23
C GLU A 151 -12.32 5.75 -1.40
N GLN A 152 -12.07 4.53 -0.98
CA GLN A 152 -13.02 3.73 -0.21
C GLN A 152 -12.55 3.41 1.21
N TYR A 153 -11.56 4.15 1.74
CA TYR A 153 -10.93 3.81 3.01
C TYR A 153 -11.92 3.69 4.17
N ALA A 154 -12.78 4.69 4.38
CA ALA A 154 -13.79 4.65 5.44
C ALA A 154 -14.76 3.47 5.26
N ALA A 155 -15.19 3.17 4.02
CA ALA A 155 -16.02 2.00 3.73
C ALA A 155 -15.27 0.68 3.98
N GLY A 156 -13.99 0.60 3.61
CA GLY A 156 -13.13 -0.56 3.88
C GLY A 156 -13.01 -0.84 5.38
N ARG A 157 -12.83 0.20 6.21
CA ARG A 157 -12.81 0.09 7.67
C ARG A 157 -14.13 -0.42 8.22
N LEU A 158 -15.25 0.08 7.70
CA LEU A 158 -16.59 -0.40 8.08
C LEU A 158 -16.79 -1.89 7.73
N LEU A 159 -16.20 -2.37 6.64
CA LEU A 159 -16.27 -3.77 6.21
C LEU A 159 -15.24 -4.68 6.89
N GLY A 160 -14.43 -4.16 7.80
CA GLY A 160 -13.52 -4.94 8.62
C GLY A 160 -12.05 -4.87 8.22
N ALA A 161 -11.63 -3.90 7.40
CA ALA A 161 -10.21 -3.60 7.25
C ALA A 161 -9.63 -3.12 8.58
N ASP A 162 -8.45 -3.63 8.94
CA ASP A 162 -7.76 -3.26 10.18
C ASP A 162 -7.06 -1.89 10.05
N ALA A 163 -6.60 -1.56 8.84
CA ALA A 163 -5.97 -0.30 8.48
C ALA A 163 -5.95 -0.10 6.95
N GLY A 164 -5.22 0.90 6.45
CA GLY A 164 -5.05 1.16 5.02
C GLY A 164 -3.59 1.27 4.59
N ILE A 165 -3.32 0.89 3.34
CA ILE A 165 -2.05 1.12 2.65
C ILE A 165 -2.37 1.63 1.25
N GLY A 166 -2.37 2.94 1.08
CA GLY A 166 -2.80 3.60 -0.14
C GLY A 166 -1.70 4.39 -0.86
N GLY A 167 -1.99 4.78 -2.08
CA GLY A 167 -1.05 5.48 -2.97
C GLY A 167 -0.87 6.96 -2.66
N THR A 168 -1.89 7.60 -2.08
CA THR A 168 -1.87 9.05 -1.82
C THR A 168 -1.67 9.41 -0.34
N TYR A 169 -1.55 8.41 0.54
CA TYR A 169 -1.40 8.62 1.99
C TYR A 169 -0.17 9.48 2.32
N GLY A 170 0.93 9.34 1.58
CA GLY A 170 2.12 10.15 1.80
C GLY A 170 1.92 11.66 1.56
N ALA A 171 0.94 12.06 0.75
CA ALA A 171 0.64 13.46 0.47
C ALA A 171 -0.30 14.12 1.50
N MET A 172 -1.06 13.33 2.25
CA MET A 172 -2.08 13.83 3.20
C MET A 172 -2.39 12.81 4.31
N PRO A 173 -1.38 12.32 5.04
CA PRO A 173 -1.55 11.25 6.04
C PRO A 173 -2.52 11.66 7.16
N GLU A 174 -2.55 12.94 7.53
CA GLU A 174 -3.38 13.46 8.60
C GLU A 174 -4.88 13.23 8.36
N LEU A 175 -5.31 13.26 7.09
CA LEU A 175 -6.72 13.02 6.74
C LEU A 175 -7.11 11.55 6.96
N TYR A 176 -6.24 10.61 6.61
CA TYR A 176 -6.50 9.19 6.83
C TYR A 176 -6.42 8.81 8.31
N MET A 177 -5.45 9.37 9.03
CA MET A 177 -5.36 9.22 10.49
C MET A 177 -6.60 9.78 11.19
N LYS A 178 -7.16 10.89 10.69
CA LYS A 178 -8.42 11.45 11.21
C LYS A 178 -9.61 10.53 10.93
N ILE A 179 -9.68 9.88 9.79
CA ILE A 179 -10.71 8.86 9.52
C ILE A 179 -10.63 7.74 10.56
N ASP A 180 -9.43 7.21 10.84
CA ASP A 180 -9.25 6.16 11.85
C ASP A 180 -9.65 6.64 13.26
N GLU A 181 -9.19 7.82 13.65
CA GLU A 181 -9.53 8.41 14.95
C GLU A 181 -11.06 8.53 15.16
N LEU A 182 -11.78 9.00 14.13
CA LEU A 182 -13.23 9.15 14.17
C LEU A 182 -13.95 7.79 14.21
N ILE A 183 -13.46 6.82 13.45
CA ILE A 183 -13.98 5.45 13.46
C ILE A 183 -13.82 4.81 14.84
N ASP A 184 -12.65 4.93 15.44
CA ASP A 184 -12.35 4.39 16.77
C ASP A 184 -13.20 5.01 17.88
N ARG A 185 -13.65 6.26 17.66
CA ARG A 185 -14.64 6.94 18.53
C ARG A 185 -16.09 6.57 18.22
N GLY A 186 -16.36 5.79 17.16
CA GLY A 186 -17.71 5.49 16.68
C GLY A 186 -18.40 6.62 15.92
N GLU A 187 -17.64 7.64 15.51
CA GLU A 187 -18.14 8.84 14.82
C GLU A 187 -18.15 8.64 13.29
N TRP A 188 -18.81 7.59 12.81
CA TRP A 188 -18.80 7.15 11.41
C TRP A 188 -19.27 8.20 10.41
N GLU A 189 -20.27 9.03 10.78
CA GLU A 189 -20.75 10.12 9.91
C GLU A 189 -19.66 11.16 9.65
N LYS A 190 -18.89 11.52 10.67
CA LYS A 190 -17.75 12.43 10.50
C LYS A 190 -16.63 11.77 9.69
N ALA A 191 -16.32 10.51 9.94
CA ALA A 191 -15.34 9.77 9.13
C ALA A 191 -15.73 9.77 7.65
N ALA A 192 -17.01 9.56 7.32
CA ALA A 192 -17.51 9.68 5.97
C ALA A 192 -17.39 11.11 5.40
N GLN A 193 -17.57 12.14 6.21
CA GLN A 193 -17.37 13.54 5.79
C GLN A 193 -15.89 13.79 5.47
N VAL A 194 -14.94 13.25 6.26
CA VAL A 194 -13.50 13.35 5.92
C VAL A 194 -13.21 12.61 4.61
N GLN A 195 -13.75 11.40 4.42
CA GLN A 195 -13.60 10.66 3.15
C GLN A 195 -14.13 11.48 1.95
N ASN A 196 -15.24 12.17 2.11
CA ASN A 196 -15.82 13.04 1.07
C ASN A 196 -14.92 14.26 0.75
N LEU A 197 -14.13 14.75 1.70
CA LEU A 197 -13.11 15.77 1.45
C LEU A 197 -11.88 15.20 0.75
N VAL A 198 -11.46 13.99 1.11
CA VAL A 198 -10.26 13.32 0.57
C VAL A 198 -10.45 12.88 -0.87
N THR A 199 -11.58 12.29 -1.20
CA THR A 199 -11.82 11.66 -2.52
C THR A 199 -11.61 12.62 -3.72
N PRO A 200 -12.10 13.86 -3.71
CA PRO A 200 -11.79 14.83 -4.77
C PRO A 200 -10.31 15.19 -4.88
N LEU A 201 -9.56 15.19 -3.76
CA LEU A 201 -8.12 15.45 -3.75
C LEU A 201 -7.36 14.28 -4.39
N ILE A 202 -7.78 13.03 -4.11
CA ILE A 202 -7.23 11.83 -4.77
C ILE A 202 -7.40 11.93 -6.28
N TYR A 203 -8.61 12.23 -6.77
CA TYR A 203 -8.86 12.33 -8.20
C TYR A 203 -8.02 13.42 -8.87
N ARG A 204 -7.77 14.52 -8.17
CA ARG A 204 -6.87 15.57 -8.67
C ARG A 204 -5.43 15.09 -8.71
N LEU A 205 -4.91 14.39 -7.69
CA LEU A 205 -3.59 13.76 -7.73
C LEU A 205 -3.46 12.79 -8.92
N CYS A 206 -4.48 11.96 -9.14
CA CYS A 206 -4.52 11.01 -10.25
C CYS A 206 -4.68 11.67 -11.63
N SER A 207 -5.13 12.94 -11.72
CA SER A 207 -5.30 13.67 -12.98
C SER A 207 -4.00 14.23 -13.57
N PHE A 208 -2.91 14.23 -12.82
CA PHE A 208 -1.58 14.60 -13.33
C PHE A 208 -1.03 13.51 -14.27
N PRO A 209 -0.10 13.83 -15.17
CA PRO A 209 0.53 12.83 -16.04
C PRO A 209 1.14 11.64 -15.29
N SER A 210 1.53 11.86 -14.03
CA SER A 210 1.96 10.83 -13.10
C SER A 210 1.49 11.17 -11.69
N MET A 211 0.69 10.29 -11.08
CA MET A 211 0.32 10.40 -9.67
C MET A 211 1.58 10.39 -8.78
N HIS A 212 2.59 9.57 -9.12
CA HIS A 212 3.86 9.49 -8.40
C HIS A 212 4.58 10.84 -8.38
N GLY A 213 4.65 11.52 -9.54
CA GLY A 213 5.22 12.87 -9.63
C GLY A 213 4.42 13.90 -8.83
N ALA A 214 3.08 13.83 -8.86
CA ALA A 214 2.23 14.73 -8.09
C ALA A 214 2.39 14.53 -6.57
N VAL A 215 2.38 13.28 -6.09
CA VAL A 215 2.58 12.95 -4.66
C VAL A 215 3.95 13.44 -4.19
N LYS A 216 5.04 13.14 -4.94
CA LYS A 216 6.39 13.66 -4.63
C LYS A 216 6.42 15.19 -4.62
N GLY A 217 5.72 15.83 -5.55
CA GLY A 217 5.60 17.29 -5.61
C GLY A 217 4.91 17.87 -4.37
N ILE A 218 3.79 17.31 -3.93
CA ILE A 218 3.09 17.73 -2.70
C ILE A 218 4.01 17.61 -1.48
N ILE A 219 4.69 16.47 -1.31
CA ILE A 219 5.61 16.24 -0.18
C ILE A 219 6.79 17.23 -0.25
N SER A 220 7.30 17.52 -1.46
CA SER A 220 8.39 18.49 -1.64
C SER A 220 7.95 19.92 -1.31
N LEU A 221 6.74 20.33 -1.67
CA LEU A 221 6.15 21.62 -1.28
C LEU A 221 5.94 21.73 0.24
N ASP A 222 5.80 20.60 0.93
CA ASP A 222 5.70 20.54 2.39
C ASP A 222 7.07 20.56 3.10
N GLY A 223 8.15 20.76 2.35
CA GLY A 223 9.50 20.95 2.89
C GLY A 223 10.38 19.70 2.92
N CYS A 224 9.94 18.56 2.37
CA CYS A 224 10.73 17.34 2.24
C CYS A 224 11.04 17.04 0.76
N PRO A 225 12.20 17.47 0.21
CA PRO A 225 12.53 17.28 -1.20
C PRO A 225 12.59 15.79 -1.57
N MET A 226 11.67 15.34 -2.44
CA MET A 226 11.54 13.92 -2.83
C MET A 226 12.28 13.57 -4.13
N GLY A 227 12.78 14.57 -4.88
CA GLY A 227 13.31 14.34 -6.22
C GLY A 227 12.23 13.91 -7.22
N ASP A 228 12.68 13.52 -8.40
CA ASP A 228 11.81 13.07 -9.48
C ASP A 228 11.40 11.60 -9.32
N PRO A 229 10.22 11.18 -9.83
CA PRO A 229 9.90 9.77 -9.93
C PRO A 229 10.81 9.11 -10.97
N ARG A 230 11.03 7.81 -10.85
CA ARG A 230 11.78 7.05 -11.84
C ARG A 230 10.96 6.91 -13.13
N LEU A 231 11.61 7.15 -14.27
CA LEU A 231 10.98 6.93 -15.58
C LEU A 231 10.47 5.48 -15.70
N PRO A 232 9.31 5.23 -16.33
CA PRO A 232 8.56 6.15 -17.21
C PRO A 232 7.58 7.10 -16.50
N PHE A 233 7.52 7.13 -15.17
CA PHE A 233 6.72 8.14 -14.48
C PHE A 233 7.33 9.54 -14.68
N LEU A 234 6.46 10.51 -14.93
CA LEU A 234 6.88 11.88 -15.22
C LEU A 234 6.88 12.72 -13.94
N PRO A 235 7.90 13.59 -13.75
CA PRO A 235 7.87 14.57 -12.68
C PRO A 235 6.77 15.62 -12.93
N VAL A 236 6.36 16.28 -11.86
CA VAL A 236 5.49 17.46 -11.91
C VAL A 236 6.28 18.65 -11.38
N ALA A 237 6.32 19.74 -12.13
CA ALA A 237 7.05 20.94 -11.73
C ALA A 237 6.46 21.52 -10.43
N LEU A 238 7.31 21.89 -9.48
CA LEU A 238 6.85 22.40 -8.17
C LEU A 238 6.13 23.76 -8.28
N ASP A 239 6.34 24.50 -9.37
CA ASP A 239 5.67 25.75 -9.68
C ASP A 239 4.43 25.56 -10.59
N ASP A 240 4.05 24.31 -10.91
CA ASP A 240 2.80 24.05 -11.64
C ASP A 240 1.61 24.60 -10.83
N PRO A 241 0.82 25.53 -11.42
CA PRO A 241 -0.26 26.18 -10.69
C PRO A 241 -1.34 25.19 -10.16
N LYS A 242 -1.55 24.07 -10.86
CA LYS A 242 -2.51 23.03 -10.42
C LYS A 242 -1.96 22.27 -9.20
N LEU A 243 -0.66 21.99 -9.18
CA LEU A 243 -0.01 21.31 -8.06
C LEU A 243 -0.01 22.22 -6.82
N VAL A 244 0.39 23.48 -6.99
CA VAL A 244 0.40 24.48 -5.90
C VAL A 244 -1.00 24.68 -5.32
N GLN A 245 -2.01 24.80 -6.18
CA GLN A 245 -3.40 24.92 -5.71
C GLN A 245 -3.86 23.65 -4.97
N LEU A 246 -3.51 22.46 -5.48
CA LEU A 246 -3.84 21.19 -4.82
C LEU A 246 -3.17 21.07 -3.45
N TYR A 247 -1.90 21.49 -3.32
CA TYR A 247 -1.21 21.55 -2.03
C TYR A 247 -1.96 22.42 -1.02
N HIS A 248 -2.37 23.64 -1.40
CA HIS A 248 -3.13 24.53 -0.52
C HIS A 248 -4.49 23.93 -0.15
N ASP A 249 -5.17 23.26 -1.08
CA ASP A 249 -6.47 22.63 -0.79
C ASP A 249 -6.33 21.43 0.15
N ILE A 250 -5.25 20.65 0.02
CA ILE A 250 -4.92 19.58 0.99
C ILE A 250 -4.69 20.18 2.38
N LYS A 251 -3.89 21.24 2.50
CA LYS A 251 -3.66 21.91 3.79
C LYS A 251 -4.94 22.49 4.39
N ALA A 252 -5.81 23.08 3.56
CA ALA A 252 -7.10 23.57 4.00
C ALA A 252 -8.02 22.44 4.50
N ALA A 253 -8.04 21.30 3.81
CA ALA A 253 -8.81 20.13 4.25
C ALA A 253 -8.29 19.59 5.61
N ILE A 254 -6.98 19.48 5.79
CA ILE A 254 -6.35 19.06 7.05
C ILE A 254 -6.77 20.01 8.19
N GLU A 255 -6.66 21.32 7.98
CA GLU A 255 -7.03 22.30 9.01
C GLU A 255 -8.53 22.26 9.34
N THR A 256 -9.39 22.00 8.34
CA THR A 256 -10.84 21.86 8.54
C THR A 256 -11.18 20.73 9.51
N VAL A 257 -10.51 19.58 9.42
CA VAL A 257 -10.84 18.39 10.22
C VAL A 257 -10.04 18.27 11.52
N LYS A 258 -9.05 19.11 11.72
CA LYS A 258 -8.10 19.04 12.83
C LYS A 258 -8.75 18.93 14.21
N ASN A 259 -9.86 19.64 14.41
CA ASN A 259 -10.57 19.71 15.68
C ASN A 259 -11.89 18.91 15.70
N TRP A 260 -12.08 18.02 14.77
CA TRP A 260 -13.29 17.16 14.69
C TRP A 260 -13.22 16.03 15.73
#